data_2c0646f8081feaf75a9eb8977a3448db
#
_entry.id   2c0646f8081feaf75a9eb8977a3448db
#
_cell.length_a   1.000
_cell.length_b   1.000
_cell.length_c   1.000
_cell.angle_alpha   90.00
_cell.angle_beta   90.00
_cell.angle_gamma   90.00
#
_symmetry.space_group_name_H-M   'P 1'
#
loop_
_entity.id
_entity.type
_entity.pdbx_description
1 polymer ?
#
loop_
_entity_poly.entity_id
_entity_poly.type
_entity_poly.pdbx_seq_one_letter_code
_entity_poly.pdbx_strand_id
1 'polypeptide(L)'
;IGVQNIDAYTKRDQVRPARDAKVGMLPPKLAQILINLCGELPSGSVLLDPFCGTGVVLQEGMLMGYKVKGSDLSERMVEYSERNLQWLTKMEGLVPKSAGVVTVEQGDAASLEWQSPIDLVACETYLGQPMSSAPAEIKLKQEKQECRSIVLGFLKNLASQITSDTPVTIAVPAWLRNNGEYERLNLLDEIQNLGYNVKRFRNLGQKDLLYHRDGQVVAREIIVLRKK
;
A
#
# COMPACT_ATOMS: atom_id res chain seq x y z
N ILE A 1 -2.54 -7.03 -27.98
CA ILE A 1 -3.15 -7.59 -26.76
C ILE A 1 -2.03 -8.26 -26.00
N GLY A 2 -1.63 -7.70 -24.85
CA GLY A 2 -0.60 -8.31 -23.98
C GLY A 2 -1.20 -9.49 -23.22
N VAL A 3 -0.45 -10.60 -23.13
CA VAL A 3 -0.79 -11.75 -22.29
C VAL A 3 -0.11 -11.55 -20.94
N GLN A 4 -0.87 -11.67 -19.85
CA GLN A 4 -0.32 -11.59 -18.49
C GLN A 4 0.54 -12.82 -18.19
N ASN A 5 1.78 -12.62 -17.78
CA ASN A 5 2.67 -13.69 -17.39
C ASN A 5 2.36 -14.17 -15.96
N ILE A 6 1.49 -15.19 -15.84
CA ILE A 6 1.02 -15.73 -14.55
C ILE A 6 2.17 -16.34 -13.77
N ASP A 7 3.13 -17.01 -14.42
CA ASP A 7 4.27 -17.64 -13.75
C ASP A 7 5.18 -16.61 -13.07
N ALA A 8 5.37 -15.44 -13.70
CA ALA A 8 6.14 -14.36 -13.10
C ALA A 8 5.46 -13.82 -11.82
N TYR A 9 4.12 -13.72 -11.80
CA TYR A 9 3.38 -13.35 -10.58
C TYR A 9 3.50 -14.43 -9.51
N THR A 10 3.34 -15.71 -9.87
CA THR A 10 3.47 -16.84 -8.95
C THR A 10 4.85 -16.86 -8.30
N LYS A 11 5.91 -16.63 -9.07
CA LYS A 11 7.28 -16.54 -8.53
C LYS A 11 7.41 -15.44 -7.50
N ARG A 12 6.93 -14.23 -7.79
CA ARG A 12 7.01 -13.09 -6.85
C ARG A 12 6.12 -13.26 -5.63
N ASP A 13 4.99 -13.94 -5.76
CA ASP A 13 4.08 -14.18 -4.64
C ASP A 13 4.53 -15.33 -3.75
N GLN A 14 5.04 -16.44 -4.34
CA GLN A 14 5.26 -17.68 -3.62
C GLN A 14 6.74 -18.04 -3.40
N VAL A 15 7.66 -17.59 -4.26
CA VAL A 15 9.08 -18.03 -4.24
C VAL A 15 10.02 -17.00 -3.63
N ARG A 16 9.55 -15.79 -3.34
CA ARG A 16 10.38 -14.77 -2.67
C ARG A 16 10.90 -15.27 -1.33
N PRO A 17 12.15 -14.96 -0.94
CA PRO A 17 12.84 -15.58 0.18
C PRO A 17 12.26 -15.23 1.56
N ALA A 18 11.63 -14.06 1.71
CA ALA A 18 11.04 -13.64 2.98
C ALA A 18 9.52 -13.46 2.85
N ARG A 19 8.78 -14.25 3.64
CA ARG A 19 7.31 -14.28 3.65
C ARG A 19 6.81 -14.31 5.08
N ASP A 20 5.74 -13.59 5.37
CA ASP A 20 5.04 -13.68 6.65
C ASP A 20 3.55 -13.96 6.42
N ALA A 21 3.16 -15.21 6.58
CA ALA A 21 1.77 -15.64 6.40
C ALA A 21 0.83 -15.08 7.49
N LYS A 22 1.37 -14.63 8.63
CA LYS A 22 0.58 -14.09 9.75
C LYS A 22 0.14 -12.66 9.52
N VAL A 23 0.90 -11.90 8.73
CA VAL A 23 0.63 -10.45 8.50
C VAL A 23 -0.35 -10.23 7.35
N GLY A 24 -0.70 -11.25 6.58
CA GLY A 24 -1.59 -11.10 5.41
C GLY A 24 -0.88 -10.36 4.28
N MET A 25 -0.31 -11.11 3.34
CA MET A 25 0.50 -10.52 2.26
C MET A 25 -0.36 -9.86 1.19
N LEU A 26 0.01 -8.64 0.82
CA LEU A 26 -0.54 -7.95 -0.36
C LEU A 26 -0.23 -8.75 -1.64
N PRO A 27 -1.23 -9.07 -2.48
CA PRO A 27 -0.96 -9.70 -3.77
C PRO A 27 -0.17 -8.77 -4.70
N PRO A 28 0.85 -9.26 -5.44
CA PRO A 28 1.60 -8.44 -6.39
C PRO A 28 0.73 -7.68 -7.39
N LYS A 29 -0.34 -8.32 -7.86
CA LYS A 29 -1.31 -7.68 -8.77
C LYS A 29 -2.03 -6.49 -8.13
N LEU A 30 -2.37 -6.57 -6.86
CA LEU A 30 -2.99 -5.44 -6.15
C LEU A 30 -1.99 -4.31 -5.92
N ALA A 31 -0.73 -4.63 -5.60
CA ALA A 31 0.34 -3.63 -5.53
C ALA A 31 0.49 -2.85 -6.84
N GLN A 32 0.49 -3.54 -7.99
CA GLN A 32 0.50 -2.87 -9.30
C GLN A 32 -0.74 -1.99 -9.53
N ILE A 33 -1.92 -2.43 -9.10
CA ILE A 33 -3.13 -1.62 -9.20
C ILE A 33 -2.99 -0.33 -8.39
N LEU A 34 -2.47 -0.40 -7.15
CA LEU A 34 -2.26 0.78 -6.31
C LEU A 34 -1.28 1.76 -6.98
N ILE A 35 -0.16 1.26 -7.52
CA ILE A 35 0.82 2.10 -8.23
C ILE A 35 0.20 2.72 -9.48
N ASN A 36 -0.51 1.95 -10.31
CA ASN A 36 -1.15 2.44 -11.54
C ASN A 36 -2.23 3.50 -11.27
N LEU A 37 -2.93 3.43 -10.14
CA LEU A 37 -3.93 4.43 -9.75
C LEU A 37 -3.31 5.78 -9.38
N CYS A 38 -2.02 5.84 -9.09
CA CYS A 38 -1.27 7.09 -8.96
C CYS A 38 -1.20 7.86 -10.31
N GLY A 39 -1.35 7.16 -11.42
CA GLY A 39 -1.17 7.67 -12.77
C GLY A 39 0.21 7.34 -13.32
N GLU A 40 0.44 7.71 -14.58
CA GLU A 40 1.71 7.48 -15.26
C GLU A 40 2.72 8.57 -14.86
N LEU A 41 3.87 8.16 -14.33
CA LEU A 41 4.99 9.03 -13.98
C LEU A 41 6.25 8.60 -14.76
N PRO A 42 7.22 9.51 -14.95
CA PRO A 42 8.48 9.18 -15.62
C PRO A 42 9.22 8.02 -14.96
N SER A 43 9.88 7.22 -15.77
CA SER A 43 10.77 6.17 -15.27
C SER A 43 11.89 6.79 -14.41
N GLY A 44 12.19 6.17 -13.27
CA GLY A 44 13.14 6.70 -12.28
C GLY A 44 12.52 7.64 -11.24
N SER A 45 11.21 7.97 -11.33
CA SER A 45 10.49 8.64 -10.24
C SER A 45 10.57 7.81 -8.95
N VAL A 46 10.48 8.47 -7.81
CA VAL A 46 10.63 7.85 -6.48
C VAL A 46 9.27 7.48 -5.90
N LEU A 47 9.02 6.19 -5.80
CA LEU A 47 7.85 5.60 -5.13
C LEU A 47 8.15 5.40 -3.64
N LEU A 48 7.27 5.90 -2.77
CA LEU A 48 7.29 5.63 -1.34
C LEU A 48 6.20 4.62 -0.95
N ASP A 49 6.58 3.59 -0.17
CA ASP A 49 5.69 2.73 0.60
C ASP A 49 6.01 2.84 2.09
N PRO A 50 5.23 3.62 2.87
CA PRO A 50 5.49 3.86 4.30
C PRO A 50 5.02 2.72 5.23
N PHE A 51 4.47 1.64 4.67
CA PHE A 51 4.03 0.42 5.37
C PHE A 51 4.51 -0.80 4.61
N CYS A 52 5.81 -0.84 4.27
CA CYS A 52 6.31 -1.73 3.21
C CYS A 52 6.20 -3.24 3.53
N GLY A 53 6.06 -3.62 4.79
CA GLY A 53 5.94 -5.02 5.18
C GLY A 53 7.04 -5.88 4.57
N THR A 54 6.67 -6.85 3.76
CA THR A 54 7.64 -7.72 3.04
C THR A 54 8.09 -7.15 1.69
N GLY A 55 7.80 -5.89 1.38
CA GLY A 55 8.30 -5.16 0.22
C GLY A 55 7.59 -5.45 -1.10
N VAL A 56 6.32 -5.83 -1.09
CA VAL A 56 5.60 -6.19 -2.35
C VAL A 56 5.42 -4.98 -3.25
N VAL A 57 4.97 -3.84 -2.70
CA VAL A 57 4.81 -2.60 -3.48
C VAL A 57 6.15 -2.13 -4.01
N LEU A 58 7.20 -2.22 -3.20
CA LEU A 58 8.56 -1.84 -3.62
C LEU A 58 9.06 -2.72 -4.78
N GLN A 59 8.86 -4.04 -4.71
CA GLN A 59 9.22 -4.97 -5.79
C GLN A 59 8.48 -4.64 -7.09
N GLU A 60 7.16 -4.47 -7.03
CA GLU A 60 6.36 -4.15 -8.21
C GLU A 60 6.71 -2.75 -8.75
N GLY A 61 7.00 -1.77 -7.88
CA GLY A 61 7.49 -0.45 -8.27
C GLY A 61 8.81 -0.52 -9.04
N MET A 62 9.77 -1.31 -8.59
CA MET A 62 11.04 -1.52 -9.30
C MET A 62 10.83 -2.16 -10.68
N LEU A 63 9.93 -3.16 -10.79
CA LEU A 63 9.59 -3.77 -12.07
C LEU A 63 8.92 -2.80 -13.05
N MET A 64 8.25 -1.78 -12.53
CA MET A 64 7.64 -0.69 -13.32
C MET A 64 8.62 0.45 -13.64
N GLY A 65 9.88 0.35 -13.20
CA GLY A 65 10.93 1.32 -13.51
C GLY A 65 11.11 2.45 -12.50
N TYR A 66 10.46 2.38 -11.35
CA TYR A 66 10.60 3.37 -10.27
C TYR A 66 11.81 3.10 -9.37
N LYS A 67 12.37 4.16 -8.82
CA LYS A 67 13.19 4.08 -7.62
C LYS A 67 12.27 3.94 -6.42
N VAL A 68 12.67 3.17 -5.41
CA VAL A 68 11.78 2.87 -4.29
C VAL A 68 12.36 3.28 -2.95
N LYS A 69 11.49 3.82 -2.10
CA LYS A 69 11.70 4.05 -0.68
C LYS A 69 10.66 3.26 0.10
N GLY A 70 11.07 2.61 1.17
CA GLY A 70 10.18 1.88 2.06
C GLY A 70 10.43 2.19 3.51
N SER A 71 9.40 2.12 4.33
CA SER A 71 9.55 2.06 5.79
C SER A 71 8.52 1.12 6.40
N ASP A 72 8.84 0.60 7.56
CA ASP A 72 7.94 -0.20 8.38
C ASP A 72 8.25 0.00 9.85
N LEU A 73 7.25 -0.08 10.71
CA LEU A 73 7.43 0.01 12.15
C LEU A 73 8.24 -1.17 12.71
N SER A 74 8.17 -2.32 12.05
CA SER A 74 8.84 -3.56 12.43
C SER A 74 10.18 -3.70 11.72
N GLU A 75 11.28 -3.73 12.48
CA GLU A 75 12.64 -4.00 11.98
C GLU A 75 12.69 -5.31 11.16
N ARG A 76 12.00 -6.36 11.62
CA ARG A 76 11.88 -7.63 10.90
C ARG A 76 11.25 -7.48 9.51
N MET A 77 10.27 -6.57 9.34
CA MET A 77 9.66 -6.32 8.03
C MET A 77 10.62 -5.57 7.11
N VAL A 78 11.38 -4.63 7.65
CA VAL A 78 12.48 -3.96 6.93
C VAL A 78 13.49 -4.97 6.39
N GLU A 79 14.00 -5.88 7.24
CA GLU A 79 14.92 -6.95 6.83
C GLU A 79 14.31 -7.86 5.75
N TYR A 80 13.00 -8.18 5.87
CA TYR A 80 12.31 -9.00 4.88
C TYR A 80 12.17 -8.28 3.54
N SER A 81 11.85 -6.99 3.57
CA SER A 81 11.82 -6.13 2.38
C SER A 81 13.16 -6.10 1.68
N GLU A 82 14.24 -5.82 2.40
CA GLU A 82 15.61 -5.76 1.86
C GLU A 82 16.01 -7.09 1.20
N ARG A 83 15.77 -8.21 1.87
CA ARG A 83 16.06 -9.55 1.34
C ARG A 83 15.29 -9.83 0.05
N ASN A 84 14.02 -9.46 -0.01
CA ASN A 84 13.18 -9.65 -1.19
C ASN A 84 13.60 -8.73 -2.35
N LEU A 85 13.99 -7.49 -2.07
CA LEU A 85 14.50 -6.55 -3.08
C LEU A 85 15.86 -7.01 -3.63
N GLN A 86 16.77 -7.45 -2.78
CA GLN A 86 18.04 -8.05 -3.20
C GLN A 86 17.85 -9.31 -4.06
N TRP A 87 16.88 -10.15 -3.70
CA TRP A 87 16.54 -11.32 -4.52
C TRP A 87 16.02 -10.91 -5.90
N LEU A 88 15.14 -9.91 -5.96
CA LEU A 88 14.60 -9.41 -7.22
C LEU A 88 15.69 -8.83 -8.14
N THR A 89 16.63 -8.06 -7.58
CA THR A 89 17.73 -7.45 -8.36
C THR A 89 18.71 -8.47 -8.94
N LYS A 90 18.81 -9.66 -8.35
CA LYS A 90 19.65 -10.77 -8.88
C LYS A 90 19.00 -11.49 -10.07
N MET A 91 17.73 -11.21 -10.37
CA MET A 91 17.06 -11.76 -11.55
C MET A 91 17.42 -10.92 -12.78
N GLU A 92 18.33 -11.43 -13.61
CA GLU A 92 18.83 -10.73 -14.80
C GLU A 92 17.69 -10.28 -15.73
N GLY A 93 17.76 -9.02 -16.18
CA GLY A 93 16.87 -8.45 -17.18
C GLY A 93 15.44 -8.13 -16.71
N LEU A 94 15.10 -8.40 -15.45
CA LEU A 94 13.75 -8.13 -14.92
C LEU A 94 13.56 -6.68 -14.46
N VAL A 95 14.56 -6.10 -13.83
CA VAL A 95 14.49 -4.75 -13.26
C VAL A 95 15.09 -3.75 -14.24
N PRO A 96 14.33 -2.71 -14.67
CA PRO A 96 14.86 -1.65 -15.52
C PRO A 96 16.06 -0.93 -14.89
N LYS A 97 17.00 -0.45 -15.71
CA LYS A 97 18.19 0.28 -15.22
C LYS A 97 17.87 1.59 -14.48
N SER A 98 16.71 2.18 -14.75
CA SER A 98 16.22 3.39 -14.06
C SER A 98 15.73 3.13 -12.64
N ALA A 99 15.36 1.87 -12.35
CA ALA A 99 14.85 1.46 -11.05
C ALA A 99 16.00 1.19 -10.07
N GLY A 100 15.67 1.20 -8.78
CA GLY A 100 16.62 0.89 -7.71
C GLY A 100 16.03 1.15 -6.34
N VAL A 101 16.72 0.65 -5.33
CA VAL A 101 16.38 0.93 -3.92
C VAL A 101 17.08 2.22 -3.52
N VAL A 102 16.33 3.21 -3.02
CA VAL A 102 16.88 4.43 -2.43
C VAL A 102 17.14 4.19 -0.95
N THR A 103 16.10 3.76 -0.21
CA THR A 103 16.21 3.36 1.20
C THR A 103 15.09 2.42 1.59
N VAL A 104 15.35 1.55 2.57
CA VAL A 104 14.32 0.85 3.35
C VAL A 104 14.76 1.00 4.81
N GLU A 105 13.88 1.54 5.65
CA GLU A 105 14.25 1.91 7.01
C GLU A 105 13.14 1.63 8.02
N GLN A 106 13.53 1.42 9.28
CA GLN A 106 12.58 1.27 10.36
C GLN A 106 12.05 2.64 10.80
N GLY A 107 10.74 2.77 10.95
CA GLY A 107 10.14 3.99 11.48
C GLY A 107 8.63 3.96 11.53
N ASP A 108 8.07 4.84 12.34
CA ASP A 108 6.64 5.07 12.43
C ASP A 108 6.21 6.04 11.34
N ALA A 109 5.32 5.61 10.46
CA ALA A 109 4.79 6.43 9.36
C ALA A 109 4.12 7.74 9.84
N ALA A 110 3.68 7.81 11.09
CA ALA A 110 3.10 9.02 11.67
C ALA A 110 4.14 10.09 12.08
N SER A 111 5.43 9.76 12.10
CA SER A 111 6.50 10.67 12.57
C SER A 111 7.81 10.60 11.78
N LEU A 112 8.01 9.56 10.96
CA LEU A 112 9.24 9.39 10.18
C LEU A 112 9.39 10.49 9.13
N GLU A 113 10.58 11.06 9.02
CA GLU A 113 10.93 12.01 7.98
C GLU A 113 11.60 11.26 6.82
N TRP A 114 10.85 11.07 5.71
CA TRP A 114 11.41 10.52 4.48
C TRP A 114 12.14 11.62 3.71
N GLN A 115 13.42 11.39 3.43
CA GLN A 115 14.19 12.36 2.64
C GLN A 115 13.59 12.50 1.22
N SER A 116 13.50 13.75 0.72
CA SER A 116 13.10 14.04 -0.66
C SER A 116 14.08 13.45 -1.70
N PRO A 117 13.63 13.15 -2.94
CA PRO A 117 12.29 13.35 -3.46
C PRO A 117 11.32 12.20 -3.12
N ILE A 118 10.01 12.51 -3.15
CA ILE A 118 8.89 11.55 -3.17
C ILE A 118 7.96 11.99 -4.28
N ASP A 119 7.89 11.23 -5.37
CA ASP A 119 7.11 11.58 -6.56
C ASP A 119 5.73 10.94 -6.56
N LEU A 120 5.59 9.77 -5.91
CA LEU A 120 4.32 9.09 -5.71
C LEU A 120 4.34 8.24 -4.44
N VAL A 121 3.15 7.97 -3.90
CA VAL A 121 2.97 7.11 -2.72
C VAL A 121 1.95 6.04 -3.04
N ALA A 122 2.29 4.77 -2.83
CA ALA A 122 1.36 3.65 -2.93
C ALA A 122 1.62 2.68 -1.79
N CYS A 123 0.59 2.36 -1.01
CA CYS A 123 0.74 1.45 0.13
C CYS A 123 -0.54 0.73 0.51
N GLU A 124 -0.39 -0.39 1.20
CA GLU A 124 -1.42 -0.98 2.04
C GLU A 124 -1.14 -0.54 3.49
N THR A 125 -2.05 0.22 4.09
CA THR A 125 -1.89 0.66 5.49
C THR A 125 -2.11 -0.50 6.46
N TYR A 126 -1.93 -0.28 7.76
CA TYR A 126 -2.28 -1.28 8.75
C TYR A 126 -3.77 -1.68 8.64
N LEU A 127 -4.03 -2.97 8.51
CA LEU A 127 -5.37 -3.53 8.29
C LEU A 127 -6.08 -3.98 9.58
N GLY A 128 -5.47 -3.76 10.73
CA GLY A 128 -5.93 -4.30 12.00
C GLY A 128 -5.45 -5.72 12.27
N GLN A 129 -5.93 -6.30 13.36
CA GLN A 129 -5.59 -7.68 13.73
C GLN A 129 -6.22 -8.69 12.78
N PRO A 130 -5.53 -9.81 12.46
CA PRO A 130 -6.10 -10.89 11.66
C PRO A 130 -7.41 -11.42 12.27
N MET A 131 -8.44 -11.59 11.42
CA MET A 131 -9.76 -12.05 11.85
C MET A 131 -10.23 -13.22 10.98
N SER A 132 -10.80 -14.24 11.61
CA SER A 132 -11.40 -15.41 10.94
C SER A 132 -12.92 -15.34 10.79
N SER A 133 -13.56 -14.40 11.47
CA SER A 133 -15.01 -14.18 11.42
C SER A 133 -15.33 -12.69 11.61
N ALA A 134 -16.55 -12.28 11.25
CA ALA A 134 -17.02 -10.92 11.46
C ALA A 134 -16.87 -10.51 12.93
N PRO A 135 -16.23 -9.37 13.22
CA PRO A 135 -15.95 -8.95 14.60
C PRO A 135 -17.24 -8.53 15.34
N ALA A 136 -17.26 -8.76 16.65
CA ALA A 136 -18.26 -8.17 17.52
C ALA A 136 -18.17 -6.64 17.51
N GLU A 137 -19.26 -5.94 17.79
CA GLU A 137 -19.39 -4.47 17.68
C GLU A 137 -18.30 -3.71 18.45
N ILE A 138 -18.02 -4.12 19.70
CA ILE A 138 -17.01 -3.49 20.56
C ILE A 138 -15.62 -3.63 19.94
N LYS A 139 -15.28 -4.83 19.48
CA LYS A 139 -13.99 -5.10 18.84
C LYS A 139 -13.85 -4.30 17.55
N LEU A 140 -14.88 -4.27 16.71
CA LEU A 140 -14.86 -3.50 15.48
C LEU A 140 -14.63 -2.00 15.73
N LYS A 141 -15.29 -1.44 16.75
CA LYS A 141 -15.11 -0.03 17.13
C LYS A 141 -13.66 0.27 17.53
N GLN A 142 -13.02 -0.63 18.29
CA GLN A 142 -11.62 -0.50 18.68
C GLN A 142 -10.68 -0.56 17.47
N GLU A 143 -10.83 -1.56 16.60
CA GLU A 143 -10.04 -1.73 15.39
C GLU A 143 -10.17 -0.52 14.45
N LYS A 144 -11.40 -0.02 14.26
CA LYS A 144 -11.66 1.17 13.45
C LYS A 144 -10.95 2.40 14.04
N GLN A 145 -10.98 2.59 15.35
CA GLN A 145 -10.32 3.72 16.00
C GLN A 145 -8.80 3.65 15.84
N GLU A 146 -8.22 2.48 16.03
CA GLU A 146 -6.78 2.24 15.86
C GLU A 146 -6.35 2.49 14.41
N CYS A 147 -6.96 1.80 13.45
CA CYS A 147 -6.63 1.97 12.03
C CYS A 147 -6.82 3.42 11.57
N ARG A 148 -7.91 4.07 12.02
CA ARG A 148 -8.17 5.48 11.73
C ARG A 148 -7.05 6.39 12.24
N SER A 149 -6.61 6.19 13.49
CA SER A 149 -5.52 6.97 14.09
C SER A 149 -4.22 6.83 13.30
N ILE A 150 -3.88 5.61 12.92
CA ILE A 150 -2.67 5.32 12.12
C ILE A 150 -2.74 5.99 10.75
N VAL A 151 -3.85 5.82 10.01
CA VAL A 151 -3.99 6.39 8.67
C VAL A 151 -3.96 7.91 8.69
N LEU A 152 -4.68 8.55 9.62
CA LEU A 152 -4.70 10.02 9.71
C LEU A 152 -3.36 10.58 10.21
N GLY A 153 -2.69 9.91 11.15
CA GLY A 153 -1.35 10.27 11.62
C GLY A 153 -0.34 10.23 10.48
N PHE A 154 -0.33 9.15 9.71
CA PHE A 154 0.49 9.00 8.52
C PHE A 154 0.22 10.10 7.48
N LEU A 155 -1.04 10.30 7.07
CA LEU A 155 -1.38 11.30 6.06
C LEU A 155 -1.05 12.73 6.52
N LYS A 156 -1.20 13.04 7.80
CA LYS A 156 -0.79 14.32 8.39
C LYS A 156 0.72 14.52 8.27
N ASN A 157 1.51 13.52 8.64
CA ASN A 157 2.96 13.54 8.53
C ASN A 157 3.42 13.68 7.07
N LEU A 158 2.85 12.86 6.17
CA LEU A 158 3.18 12.88 4.75
C LEU A 158 2.89 14.24 4.10
N ALA A 159 1.80 14.92 4.51
CA ALA A 159 1.37 16.18 3.90
C ALA A 159 2.44 17.29 3.94
N SER A 160 3.34 17.27 4.92
CA SER A 160 4.46 18.23 5.04
C SER A 160 5.69 17.85 4.23
N GLN A 161 5.75 16.64 3.67
CA GLN A 161 6.94 16.06 3.04
C GLN A 161 6.81 15.87 1.53
N ILE A 162 5.62 16.07 0.97
CA ILE A 162 5.34 15.94 -0.45
C ILE A 162 4.85 17.26 -1.05
N THR A 163 5.08 17.44 -2.34
CA THR A 163 4.66 18.64 -3.08
C THR A 163 3.20 18.55 -3.52
N SER A 164 2.62 19.69 -3.90
CA SER A 164 1.29 19.73 -4.51
C SER A 164 1.22 18.80 -5.73
N ASP A 165 0.03 18.25 -5.96
CA ASP A 165 -0.28 17.26 -7.00
C ASP A 165 0.43 15.90 -6.88
N THR A 166 1.27 15.67 -5.85
CA THR A 166 1.82 14.32 -5.61
C THR A 166 0.68 13.31 -5.45
N PRO A 167 0.66 12.23 -6.27
CA PRO A 167 -0.35 11.19 -6.16
C PRO A 167 -0.09 10.27 -4.98
N VAL A 168 -1.17 9.95 -4.27
CA VAL A 168 -1.15 9.05 -3.12
C VAL A 168 -2.28 8.05 -3.27
N THR A 169 -1.96 6.77 -3.36
CA THR A 169 -2.95 5.69 -3.40
C THR A 169 -2.75 4.79 -2.19
N ILE A 170 -3.78 4.68 -1.36
CA ILE A 170 -3.75 3.86 -0.16
C ILE A 170 -4.83 2.79 -0.18
N ALA A 171 -4.52 1.61 0.35
CA ALA A 171 -5.51 0.59 0.67
C ALA A 171 -5.69 0.57 2.19
N VAL A 172 -6.92 0.87 2.64
CA VAL A 172 -7.30 0.90 4.06
C VAL A 172 -8.26 -0.24 4.38
N PRO A 173 -8.39 -0.68 5.64
CA PRO A 173 -9.27 -1.80 5.97
C PRO A 173 -10.76 -1.46 5.85
N ALA A 174 -11.54 -2.48 5.49
CA ALA A 174 -12.98 -2.53 5.65
C ALA A 174 -13.36 -3.93 6.17
N TRP A 175 -14.33 -4.02 7.08
CA TRP A 175 -14.64 -5.26 7.80
C TRP A 175 -16.00 -5.82 7.41
N LEU A 176 -16.03 -7.12 7.12
CA LEU A 176 -17.27 -7.84 6.83
C LEU A 176 -18.18 -7.85 8.07
N ARG A 177 -19.43 -7.47 7.87
CA ARG A 177 -20.49 -7.51 8.88
C ARG A 177 -21.34 -8.78 8.71
N ASN A 178 -22.11 -9.13 9.73
CA ASN A 178 -23.01 -10.28 9.71
C ASN A 178 -24.12 -10.18 8.64
N ASN A 179 -24.40 -8.98 8.13
CA ASN A 179 -25.33 -8.74 7.02
C ASN A 179 -24.72 -8.93 5.63
N GLY A 180 -23.44 -9.33 5.55
CA GLY A 180 -22.71 -9.51 4.30
C GLY A 180 -22.15 -8.23 3.69
N GLU A 181 -22.31 -7.08 4.31
CA GLU A 181 -21.74 -5.82 3.85
C GLU A 181 -20.39 -5.51 4.52
N TYR A 182 -19.56 -4.71 3.85
CA TYR A 182 -18.29 -4.24 4.43
C TYR A 182 -18.46 -2.86 5.06
N GLU A 183 -18.13 -2.75 6.33
CA GLU A 183 -18.06 -1.49 7.06
C GLU A 183 -16.69 -0.83 6.87
N ARG A 184 -16.69 0.44 6.47
CA ARG A 184 -15.52 1.24 6.10
C ARG A 184 -15.07 2.16 7.22
N LEU A 185 -13.84 2.69 7.08
CA LEU A 185 -13.31 3.69 8.00
C LEU A 185 -14.00 5.05 7.89
N ASN A 186 -14.54 5.40 6.71
CA ASN A 186 -15.19 6.69 6.43
C ASN A 186 -14.31 7.90 6.76
N LEU A 187 -13.13 7.99 6.12
CA LEU A 187 -12.08 8.98 6.39
C LEU A 187 -12.10 10.19 5.45
N LEU A 188 -12.99 10.25 4.46
CA LEU A 188 -12.85 11.17 3.34
C LEU A 188 -12.86 12.65 3.75
N ASP A 189 -13.67 13.03 4.72
CA ASP A 189 -13.77 14.43 5.18
C ASP A 189 -12.49 14.86 5.92
N GLU A 190 -11.95 13.99 6.77
CA GLU A 190 -10.72 14.26 7.49
C GLU A 190 -9.51 14.30 6.56
N ILE A 191 -9.45 13.42 5.58
CA ILE A 191 -8.42 13.40 4.55
C ILE A 191 -8.42 14.73 3.77
N GLN A 192 -9.60 15.25 3.45
CA GLN A 192 -9.72 16.56 2.79
C GLN A 192 -9.23 17.72 3.67
N ASN A 193 -9.50 17.65 4.97
CA ASN A 193 -9.04 18.63 5.97
C ASN A 193 -7.52 18.58 6.18
N LEU A 194 -6.87 17.42 5.94
CA LEU A 194 -5.42 17.27 5.97
C LEU A 194 -4.71 17.78 4.70
N GLY A 195 -5.45 18.38 3.75
CA GLY A 195 -4.88 18.97 2.55
C GLY A 195 -4.74 18.00 1.37
N TYR A 196 -5.65 17.03 1.26
CA TYR A 196 -5.72 16.15 0.11
C TYR A 196 -7.03 16.33 -0.66
N ASN A 197 -6.96 16.16 -1.98
CA ASN A 197 -8.11 16.00 -2.85
C ASN A 197 -8.36 14.50 -3.09
N VAL A 198 -9.58 14.04 -2.87
CA VAL A 198 -9.99 12.66 -3.19
C VAL A 198 -10.35 12.57 -4.66
N LYS A 199 -9.64 11.72 -5.41
CA LYS A 199 -9.95 11.46 -6.81
C LYS A 199 -11.19 10.58 -6.91
N ARG A 200 -12.23 11.09 -7.57
CA ARG A 200 -13.44 10.32 -7.90
C ARG A 200 -13.38 9.87 -9.36
N PHE A 201 -13.79 8.66 -9.62
CA PHE A 201 -13.86 8.11 -10.97
C PHE A 201 -15.29 8.22 -11.50
N ARG A 202 -15.45 8.67 -12.75
CA ARG A 202 -16.76 9.01 -13.34
C ARG A 202 -17.74 7.83 -13.35
N ASN A 203 -17.24 6.61 -13.54
CA ASN A 203 -18.06 5.40 -13.75
C ASN A 203 -17.87 4.35 -12.66
N LEU A 204 -17.25 4.70 -11.53
CA LEU A 204 -17.03 3.80 -10.40
C LEU A 204 -17.78 4.30 -9.18
N GLY A 205 -18.55 3.39 -8.55
CA GLY A 205 -19.11 3.61 -7.22
C GLY A 205 -18.12 3.22 -6.12
N GLN A 206 -18.46 3.52 -4.88
CA GLN A 206 -17.61 3.13 -3.75
C GLN A 206 -17.38 1.61 -3.65
N LYS A 207 -18.32 0.78 -4.09
CA LYS A 207 -18.20 -0.69 -4.08
C LYS A 207 -17.12 -1.20 -5.03
N ASP A 208 -16.85 -0.49 -6.12
CA ASP A 208 -15.89 -0.89 -7.14
C ASP A 208 -14.43 -0.69 -6.70
N LEU A 209 -14.21 0.11 -5.66
CA LEU A 209 -12.90 0.35 -5.06
C LEU A 209 -12.67 -0.48 -3.79
N LEU A 210 -13.42 -1.57 -3.61
CA LEU A 210 -13.28 -2.51 -2.51
C LEU A 210 -12.71 -3.83 -3.03
N TYR A 211 -11.50 -4.17 -2.62
CA TYR A 211 -10.86 -5.43 -2.95
C TYR A 211 -10.99 -6.42 -1.80
N HIS A 212 -11.55 -7.57 -2.07
CA HIS A 212 -11.57 -8.73 -1.18
C HIS A 212 -11.58 -10.04 -1.97
N ARG A 213 -11.22 -11.12 -1.35
CA ARG A 213 -11.41 -12.48 -1.84
C ARG A 213 -12.64 -13.09 -1.17
N ASP A 214 -13.21 -14.11 -1.77
CA ASP A 214 -14.34 -14.84 -1.18
C ASP A 214 -13.99 -15.34 0.23
N GLY A 215 -14.87 -15.08 1.18
CA GLY A 215 -14.70 -15.45 2.59
C GLY A 215 -13.71 -14.57 3.38
N GLN A 216 -13.15 -13.53 2.80
CA GLN A 216 -12.22 -12.63 3.49
C GLN A 216 -12.97 -11.66 4.41
N VAL A 217 -12.63 -11.67 5.71
CA VAL A 217 -13.26 -10.80 6.72
C VAL A 217 -12.78 -9.35 6.62
N VAL A 218 -11.52 -9.13 6.33
CA VAL A 218 -10.94 -7.79 6.17
C VAL A 218 -10.66 -7.54 4.68
N ALA A 219 -11.45 -6.66 4.10
CA ALA A 219 -11.27 -6.15 2.74
C ALA A 219 -10.34 -4.91 2.73
N ARG A 220 -9.99 -4.47 1.54
CA ARG A 220 -9.18 -3.28 1.29
C ARG A 220 -10.00 -2.25 0.52
N GLU A 221 -10.32 -1.15 1.14
CA GLU A 221 -10.87 0.02 0.45
C GLU A 221 -9.73 0.81 -0.17
N ILE A 222 -9.78 1.03 -1.49
CA ILE A 222 -8.75 1.79 -2.20
C ILE A 222 -9.18 3.25 -2.25
N ILE A 223 -8.34 4.14 -1.74
CA ILE A 223 -8.54 5.59 -1.74
C ILE A 223 -7.43 6.22 -2.58
N VAL A 224 -7.82 6.99 -3.59
CA VAL A 224 -6.88 7.69 -4.49
C VAL A 224 -6.92 9.18 -4.20
N LEU A 225 -5.77 9.75 -3.89
CA LEU A 225 -5.61 11.11 -3.40
C LEU A 225 -4.62 11.89 -4.27
N ARG A 226 -4.72 13.22 -4.17
CA ARG A 226 -3.74 14.19 -4.64
C ARG A 226 -3.47 15.19 -3.53
N LYS A 227 -2.20 15.51 -3.25
CA LYS A 227 -1.86 16.61 -2.35
C LYS A 227 -2.39 17.95 -2.92
N LYS A 228 -3.02 18.78 -2.10
CA LYS A 228 -3.43 20.13 -2.48
C LYS A 228 -2.25 21.06 -2.66
#